data_22c13676c7a60021a98fc2bd0faa97e2
#
_entry.id   22c13676c7a60021a98fc2bd0faa97e2
#
_cell.length_a   1.000
_cell.length_b   1.000
_cell.length_c   1.000
_cell.angle_alpha   90.00
_cell.angle_beta   90.00
_cell.angle_gamma   90.00
#
_symmetry.space_group_name_H-M   'P 1'
#
loop_
_entity.id
_entity.type
_entity.pdbx_description
1 polymer ?
#
loop_
_entity_poly.entity_id
_entity_poly.type
_entity_poly.pdbx_seq_one_letter_code
_entity_poly.pdbx_strand_id
1 'polypeptide(L)'
;MAKSMMDQDMLKVLYSEEQIRTRVQEMGDTLYEQFKDRNPLFLGVLKGSFIFMADIVRACQIKSDIEFIAVSSYQNGTSSSGVVQITHDLQQDITGREIVVIEDILDSGNTLYFLKNYFLTKGAKSVTVVTLLDKPARRVKPITADLAGFEVTDEFVVGYGLDYAQQYRNMPYIGVLKPEVYSK
;
A
#
# COMPACT_ATOMS: atom_id res chain seq x y z
N MET A 1 -2.56 29.12 6.32
CA MET A 1 -2.70 28.54 4.97
C MET A 1 -4.18 28.44 4.62
N ALA A 2 -4.60 28.74 3.40
CA ALA A 2 -5.98 28.54 2.99
C ALA A 2 -6.30 27.03 3.06
N LYS A 3 -7.43 26.67 3.68
CA LYS A 3 -7.90 25.28 3.68
C LYS A 3 -8.12 24.83 2.23
N SER A 4 -7.55 23.71 1.85
CA SER A 4 -7.85 23.09 0.54
C SER A 4 -9.33 22.80 0.43
N MET A 5 -9.90 22.85 -0.76
CA MET A 5 -11.29 22.42 -1.00
C MET A 5 -11.49 20.96 -0.53
N MET A 6 -10.48 20.11 -0.66
CA MET A 6 -10.52 18.71 -0.19
C MET A 6 -10.64 18.59 1.34
N ASP A 7 -10.12 19.55 2.10
CA ASP A 7 -10.22 19.54 3.59
C ASP A 7 -11.67 19.66 4.05
N GLN A 8 -12.57 20.26 3.25
CA GLN A 8 -13.99 20.40 3.58
C GLN A 8 -14.73 19.04 3.56
N ASP A 9 -14.23 18.09 2.79
CA ASP A 9 -14.80 16.75 2.64
C ASP A 9 -14.33 15.79 3.75
N MET A 10 -13.35 16.22 4.57
CA MET A 10 -12.83 15.41 5.65
C MET A 10 -13.67 15.55 6.93
N LEU A 11 -14.01 14.41 7.52
CA LEU A 11 -14.59 14.33 8.85
C LEU A 11 -13.52 14.67 9.91
N LYS A 12 -12.34 14.09 9.75
CA LYS A 12 -11.18 14.32 10.63
C LYS A 12 -9.88 13.94 9.90
N VAL A 13 -8.75 14.50 10.33
CA VAL A 13 -7.42 14.00 10.00
C VAL A 13 -7.14 12.80 10.91
N LEU A 14 -6.82 11.66 10.33
CA LEU A 14 -6.49 10.44 11.06
C LEU A 14 -5.00 10.39 11.39
N TYR A 15 -4.16 10.62 10.39
CA TYR A 15 -2.71 10.74 10.53
C TYR A 15 -2.21 11.97 9.79
N SER A 16 -1.51 12.86 10.50
CA SER A 16 -0.92 14.07 9.93
C SER A 16 0.29 13.72 9.05
N GLU A 17 0.67 14.65 8.16
CA GLU A 17 1.89 14.55 7.35
C GLU A 17 3.13 14.26 8.20
N GLU A 18 3.27 14.91 9.36
CA GLU A 18 4.39 14.71 10.27
C GLU A 18 4.41 13.30 10.88
N GLN A 19 3.24 12.80 11.32
CA GLN A 19 3.12 11.43 11.84
C GLN A 19 3.49 10.40 10.78
N ILE A 20 3.01 10.59 9.54
CA ILE A 20 3.33 9.71 8.41
C ILE A 20 4.83 9.74 8.13
N ARG A 21 5.42 10.92 8.03
CA ARG A 21 6.86 11.08 7.78
C ARG A 21 7.72 10.39 8.83
N THR A 22 7.39 10.58 10.11
CA THR A 22 8.10 9.93 11.22
C THR A 22 7.98 8.41 11.13
N ARG A 23 6.77 7.90 10.91
CA ARG A 23 6.54 6.46 10.83
C ARG A 23 7.23 5.83 9.62
N VAL A 24 7.20 6.48 8.46
CA VAL A 24 7.88 6.01 7.25
C VAL A 24 9.40 5.96 7.47
N GLN A 25 9.99 6.92 8.21
CA GLN A 25 11.41 6.86 8.55
C GLN A 25 11.72 5.67 9.46
N GLU A 26 10.93 5.41 10.50
CA GLU A 26 11.09 4.24 11.38
C GLU A 26 11.00 2.92 10.61
N MET A 27 10.04 2.84 9.67
CA MET A 27 9.90 1.67 8.79
C MET A 27 11.09 1.53 7.84
N GLY A 28 11.59 2.63 7.30
CA GLY A 28 12.79 2.67 6.47
C GLY A 28 14.03 2.16 7.21
N ASP A 29 14.22 2.57 8.46
CA ASP A 29 15.32 2.12 9.31
C ASP A 29 15.22 0.61 9.59
N THR A 30 14.00 0.10 9.82
CA THR A 30 13.74 -1.35 9.99
C THR A 30 14.10 -2.13 8.74
N LEU A 31 13.68 -1.65 7.56
CA LEU A 31 14.01 -2.30 6.28
C LEU A 31 15.50 -2.20 5.96
N TYR A 32 16.15 -1.08 6.32
CA TYR A 32 17.59 -0.94 6.17
C TYR A 32 18.32 -2.04 6.94
N GLU A 33 18.03 -2.24 8.23
CA GLU A 33 18.69 -3.29 9.02
C GLU A 33 18.41 -4.70 8.47
N GLN A 34 17.24 -4.92 7.91
CA GLN A 34 16.87 -6.22 7.35
C GLN A 34 17.54 -6.50 5.99
N PHE A 35 17.78 -5.49 5.16
CA PHE A 35 18.15 -5.67 3.74
C PHE A 35 19.45 -4.97 3.32
N LYS A 36 20.19 -4.28 4.19
CA LYS A 36 21.38 -3.48 3.85
C LYS A 36 22.48 -4.25 3.08
N ASP A 37 22.62 -5.55 3.34
CA ASP A 37 23.61 -6.42 2.69
C ASP A 37 23.00 -7.30 1.58
N ARG A 38 21.80 -6.98 1.15
CA ARG A 38 21.04 -7.70 0.12
C ARG A 38 20.69 -6.74 -1.01
N ASN A 39 20.23 -7.24 -2.12
CA ASN A 39 19.72 -6.41 -3.23
C ASN A 39 18.24 -6.76 -3.46
N PRO A 40 17.31 -6.34 -2.56
CA PRO A 40 15.91 -6.65 -2.72
C PRO A 40 15.32 -5.95 -3.93
N LEU A 41 14.23 -6.51 -4.46
CA LEU A 41 13.35 -5.84 -5.40
C LEU A 41 12.21 -5.19 -4.62
N PHE A 42 12.18 -3.87 -4.55
CA PHE A 42 11.03 -3.13 -4.06
C PHE A 42 9.95 -3.06 -5.13
N LEU A 43 8.76 -3.49 -4.80
CA LEU A 43 7.65 -3.63 -5.72
C LEU A 43 6.43 -2.88 -5.24
N GLY A 44 6.13 -1.73 -5.86
CA GLY A 44 4.95 -0.93 -5.56
C GLY A 44 3.70 -1.43 -6.26
N VAL A 45 2.60 -1.61 -5.52
CA VAL A 45 1.30 -1.98 -6.10
C VAL A 45 0.52 -0.73 -6.48
N LEU A 46 0.37 -0.50 -7.77
CA LEU A 46 -0.32 0.68 -8.31
C LEU A 46 -1.86 0.55 -8.18
N LYS A 47 -2.56 1.66 -7.95
CA LYS A 47 -2.05 3.05 -7.91
C LYS A 47 -1.77 3.56 -6.49
N GLY A 48 -2.45 3.07 -5.46
CA GLY A 48 -2.49 3.67 -4.12
C GLY A 48 -1.12 3.81 -3.46
N SER A 49 -0.22 2.87 -3.69
CA SER A 49 1.09 2.83 -3.02
C SER A 49 2.12 3.84 -3.53
N PHE A 50 1.87 4.59 -4.63
CA PHE A 50 2.92 5.34 -5.33
C PHE A 50 3.62 6.40 -4.48
N ILE A 51 2.91 7.10 -3.58
CA ILE A 51 3.50 8.07 -2.66
C ILE A 51 4.29 7.34 -1.57
N PHE A 52 3.68 6.36 -0.92
CA PHE A 52 4.33 5.57 0.11
C PHE A 52 5.59 4.87 -0.42
N MET A 53 5.52 4.29 -1.64
CA MET A 53 6.67 3.68 -2.30
C MET A 53 7.82 4.67 -2.47
N ALA A 54 7.54 5.89 -2.96
CA ALA A 54 8.56 6.92 -3.15
C ALA A 54 9.22 7.34 -1.84
N ASP A 55 8.46 7.42 -0.75
CA ASP A 55 8.98 7.85 0.54
C ASP A 55 9.74 6.72 1.26
N ILE A 56 9.21 5.49 1.26
CA ILE A 56 9.85 4.36 1.96
C ILE A 56 11.19 3.96 1.33
N VAL A 57 11.33 3.97 0.01
CA VAL A 57 12.61 3.64 -0.64
C VAL A 57 13.68 4.70 -0.35
N ARG A 58 13.29 5.98 -0.22
CA ARG A 58 14.19 7.06 0.18
C ARG A 58 14.58 6.97 1.65
N ALA A 59 13.65 6.58 2.52
CA ALA A 59 13.92 6.39 3.95
C ALA A 59 14.84 5.19 4.19
N CYS A 60 14.66 4.11 3.43
CA CYS A 60 15.43 2.88 3.57
C CYS A 60 16.90 3.01 3.15
N GLN A 61 17.23 3.85 2.14
CA GLN A 61 18.57 4.16 1.65
C GLN A 61 19.47 2.95 1.36
N ILE A 62 18.91 1.84 0.89
CA ILE A 62 19.66 0.67 0.44
C ILE A 62 19.74 0.58 -1.08
N LYS A 63 20.79 -0.08 -1.57
CA LYS A 63 20.89 -0.41 -3.00
C LYS A 63 19.83 -1.47 -3.33
N SER A 64 18.92 -1.15 -4.24
CA SER A 64 17.78 -1.99 -4.58
C SER A 64 17.30 -1.71 -6.00
N ASP A 65 16.60 -2.67 -6.59
CA ASP A 65 15.83 -2.45 -7.79
C ASP A 65 14.40 -2.02 -7.41
N ILE A 66 13.78 -1.24 -8.28
CA ILE A 66 12.41 -0.71 -8.10
C ILE A 66 11.57 -1.08 -9.30
N GLU A 67 10.41 -1.67 -9.04
CA GLU A 67 9.41 -2.03 -10.04
C GLU A 67 8.00 -1.70 -9.56
N PHE A 68 7.06 -1.72 -10.48
CA PHE A 68 5.65 -1.54 -10.17
C PHE A 68 4.82 -2.65 -10.79
N ILE A 69 3.76 -3.06 -10.09
CA ILE A 69 2.74 -3.96 -10.62
C ILE A 69 1.38 -3.26 -10.51
N ALA A 70 0.52 -3.47 -11.49
CA ALA A 70 -0.85 -3.00 -11.40
C ALA A 70 -1.83 -4.18 -11.40
N VAL A 71 -2.78 -4.12 -10.50
CA VAL A 71 -3.84 -5.11 -10.37
C VAL A 71 -5.21 -4.45 -10.42
N SER A 72 -6.20 -5.17 -10.91
CA SER A 72 -7.61 -4.80 -10.80
C SER A 72 -8.38 -5.90 -10.09
N SER A 73 -9.34 -5.51 -9.26
CA SER A 73 -10.36 -6.43 -8.77
C SER A 73 -11.52 -6.44 -9.76
N TYR A 74 -11.86 -7.60 -10.30
CA TYR A 74 -12.98 -7.73 -11.20
C TYR A 74 -14.29 -7.56 -10.41
N GLN A 75 -15.03 -6.49 -10.70
CA GLN A 75 -16.37 -6.27 -10.15
C GLN A 75 -17.37 -6.69 -11.22
N ASN A 76 -17.83 -7.95 -11.18
CA ASN A 76 -19.01 -8.36 -11.94
C ASN A 76 -20.25 -8.20 -11.06
N GLY A 77 -20.93 -7.04 -11.18
CA GLY A 77 -22.17 -6.77 -10.46
C GLY A 77 -21.98 -6.28 -9.01
N THR A 78 -22.99 -6.45 -8.19
CA THR A 78 -23.09 -5.91 -6.81
C THR A 78 -22.27 -6.68 -5.77
N SER A 79 -21.52 -7.74 -6.16
CA SER A 79 -20.61 -8.46 -5.28
C SER A 79 -19.22 -8.53 -5.90
N SER A 80 -18.19 -8.15 -5.15
CA SER A 80 -16.79 -8.37 -5.55
C SER A 80 -16.53 -9.87 -5.59
N SER A 81 -16.21 -10.42 -6.76
CA SER A 81 -15.87 -11.85 -6.92
C SER A 81 -14.57 -12.24 -6.21
N GLY A 82 -13.81 -11.27 -5.69
CA GLY A 82 -12.51 -11.50 -5.07
C GLY A 82 -11.40 -11.93 -6.06
N VAL A 83 -11.70 -11.96 -7.35
CA VAL A 83 -10.72 -12.32 -8.38
C VAL A 83 -9.83 -11.12 -8.66
N VAL A 84 -8.53 -11.30 -8.41
CA VAL A 84 -7.49 -10.31 -8.72
C VAL A 84 -6.91 -10.62 -10.09
N GLN A 85 -6.84 -9.60 -10.95
CA GLN A 85 -6.22 -9.71 -12.27
C GLN A 85 -5.04 -8.75 -12.36
N ILE A 86 -3.89 -9.24 -12.84
CA ILE A 86 -2.73 -8.40 -13.13
C ILE A 86 -2.99 -7.68 -14.46
N THR A 87 -2.94 -6.35 -14.44
CA THR A 87 -3.11 -5.48 -15.62
C THR A 87 -1.77 -4.94 -16.13
N HIS A 88 -0.75 -4.89 -15.28
CA HIS A 88 0.63 -4.60 -15.63
C HIS A 88 1.54 -5.50 -14.79
N ASP A 89 2.21 -6.45 -15.44
CA ASP A 89 3.10 -7.43 -14.80
C ASP A 89 4.56 -6.98 -14.87
N LEU A 90 5.42 -7.61 -14.06
CA LEU A 90 6.86 -7.43 -14.06
C LEU A 90 7.46 -7.87 -15.40
N GLN A 91 8.45 -7.12 -15.87
CA GLN A 91 9.14 -7.43 -17.13
C GLN A 91 10.46 -8.19 -16.90
N GLN A 92 10.97 -8.20 -15.65
CA GLN A 92 12.21 -8.88 -15.32
C GLN A 92 11.95 -10.25 -14.67
N ASP A 93 12.94 -11.15 -14.80
CA ASP A 93 12.96 -12.41 -14.07
C ASP A 93 13.19 -12.15 -12.57
N ILE A 94 12.34 -12.73 -11.75
CA ILE A 94 12.40 -12.61 -10.29
C ILE A 94 12.86 -13.89 -9.59
N THR A 95 13.31 -14.88 -10.34
CA THR A 95 13.80 -16.16 -9.80
C THR A 95 14.96 -15.92 -8.82
N GLY A 96 14.79 -16.43 -7.61
CA GLY A 96 15.78 -16.29 -6.54
C GLY A 96 15.87 -14.89 -5.90
N ARG A 97 15.04 -13.91 -6.31
CA ARG A 97 15.03 -12.56 -5.76
C ARG A 97 14.24 -12.49 -4.44
N GLU A 98 14.69 -11.64 -3.55
CA GLU A 98 13.93 -11.22 -2.36
C GLU A 98 13.06 -10.02 -2.74
N ILE A 99 11.74 -10.16 -2.63
CA ILE A 99 10.78 -9.13 -3.02
C ILE A 99 10.23 -8.45 -1.77
N VAL A 100 10.19 -7.12 -1.78
CA VAL A 100 9.53 -6.28 -0.77
C VAL A 100 8.34 -5.62 -1.44
N VAL A 101 7.14 -6.15 -1.20
CA VAL A 101 5.88 -5.62 -1.75
C VAL A 101 5.42 -4.46 -0.90
N ILE A 102 5.24 -3.30 -1.54
CA ILE A 102 4.78 -2.05 -0.91
C ILE A 102 3.33 -1.78 -1.34
N GLU A 103 2.45 -1.69 -0.35
CA GLU A 103 1.02 -1.42 -0.54
C GLU A 103 0.57 -0.27 0.37
N ASP A 104 -0.42 0.49 -0.06
CA ASP A 104 -0.98 1.58 0.75
C ASP A 104 -1.80 1.05 1.94
N ILE A 105 -2.63 0.05 1.71
CA ILE A 105 -3.49 -0.53 2.74
C ILE A 105 -3.68 -2.04 2.58
N LEU A 106 -3.51 -2.77 3.66
CA LEU A 106 -3.91 -4.16 3.76
C LEU A 106 -5.34 -4.23 4.35
N ASP A 107 -6.33 -4.24 3.47
CA ASP A 107 -7.76 -4.33 3.82
C ASP A 107 -8.22 -5.81 3.86
N SER A 108 -8.98 -6.29 2.88
CA SER A 108 -9.46 -7.69 2.80
C SER A 108 -8.34 -8.73 2.67
N GLY A 109 -7.19 -8.32 2.18
CA GLY A 109 -6.04 -9.16 1.92
C GLY A 109 -6.07 -9.89 0.57
N ASN A 110 -7.12 -9.73 -0.24
CA ASN A 110 -7.24 -10.43 -1.53
C ASN A 110 -6.05 -10.17 -2.45
N THR A 111 -5.70 -8.90 -2.64
CA THR A 111 -4.59 -8.47 -3.50
C THR A 111 -3.25 -9.03 -3.03
N LEU A 112 -2.89 -8.76 -1.78
CA LEU A 112 -1.59 -9.14 -1.25
C LEU A 112 -1.43 -10.66 -1.10
N TYR A 113 -2.51 -11.38 -0.74
CA TYR A 113 -2.50 -12.84 -0.70
C TYR A 113 -2.28 -13.43 -2.10
N PHE A 114 -2.96 -12.90 -3.12
CA PHE A 114 -2.74 -13.29 -4.51
C PHE A 114 -1.32 -13.00 -4.97
N LEU A 115 -0.82 -11.78 -4.77
CA LEU A 115 0.51 -11.36 -5.21
C LEU A 115 1.62 -12.14 -4.52
N LYS A 116 1.51 -12.40 -3.20
CA LYS A 116 2.50 -13.19 -2.45
C LYS A 116 2.64 -14.60 -3.05
N ASN A 117 1.52 -15.28 -3.31
CA ASN A 117 1.55 -16.61 -3.93
C ASN A 117 2.04 -16.55 -5.39
N TYR A 118 1.64 -15.54 -6.14
CA TYR A 118 2.06 -15.34 -7.52
C TYR A 118 3.58 -15.23 -7.64
N PHE A 119 4.23 -14.38 -6.83
CA PHE A 119 5.67 -14.21 -6.87
C PHE A 119 6.43 -15.46 -6.40
N LEU A 120 5.95 -16.14 -5.37
CA LEU A 120 6.52 -17.41 -4.92
C LEU A 120 6.44 -18.47 -6.02
N THR A 121 5.32 -18.55 -6.74
CA THR A 121 5.15 -19.48 -7.88
C THR A 121 6.07 -19.11 -9.05
N LYS A 122 6.39 -17.83 -9.23
CA LYS A 122 7.38 -17.35 -10.21
C LYS A 122 8.85 -17.52 -9.75
N GLY A 123 9.08 -18.19 -8.63
CA GLY A 123 10.43 -18.53 -8.17
C GLY A 123 11.10 -17.46 -7.30
N ALA A 124 10.38 -16.46 -6.80
CA ALA A 124 10.92 -15.53 -5.81
C ALA A 124 11.43 -16.30 -4.59
N LYS A 125 12.59 -15.91 -4.04
CA LYS A 125 13.19 -16.51 -2.84
C LYS A 125 12.36 -16.23 -1.61
N SER A 126 11.85 -15.01 -1.49
CA SER A 126 10.98 -14.57 -0.40
C SER A 126 10.12 -13.38 -0.82
N VAL A 127 9.00 -13.19 -0.13
CA VAL A 127 8.11 -12.04 -0.32
C VAL A 127 7.81 -11.45 1.04
N THR A 128 8.31 -10.25 1.29
CA THR A 128 8.04 -9.43 2.48
C THR A 128 6.94 -8.43 2.16
N VAL A 129 5.89 -8.39 2.95
CA VAL A 129 4.73 -7.51 2.77
C VAL A 129 4.85 -6.30 3.69
N VAL A 130 4.93 -5.12 3.10
CA VAL A 130 5.03 -3.82 3.79
C VAL A 130 3.84 -2.96 3.43
N THR A 131 3.10 -2.50 4.42
CA THR A 131 1.89 -1.67 4.21
C THR A 131 1.96 -0.40 5.05
N LEU A 132 1.45 0.71 4.52
CA LEU A 132 1.31 1.90 5.34
C LEU A 132 0.16 1.74 6.34
N LEU A 133 -0.97 1.22 5.88
CA LEU A 133 -2.13 0.96 6.72
C LEU A 133 -2.44 -0.54 6.79
N ASP A 134 -2.83 -1.00 7.97
CA ASP A 134 -3.40 -2.33 8.20
C ASP A 134 -4.81 -2.20 8.78
N LYS A 135 -5.80 -2.87 8.15
CA LYS A 135 -7.21 -2.87 8.56
C LYS A 135 -7.65 -4.30 8.89
N PRO A 136 -7.27 -4.86 10.05
CA PRO A 136 -7.50 -6.27 10.38
C PRO A 136 -8.98 -6.64 10.47
N ALA A 137 -9.85 -5.70 10.84
CA ALA A 137 -11.30 -5.93 10.96
C ALA A 137 -11.97 -6.37 9.64
N ARG A 138 -11.37 -6.07 8.48
CA ARG A 138 -11.87 -6.45 7.15
C ARG A 138 -11.15 -7.64 6.51
N ARG A 139 -10.23 -8.27 7.24
CA ARG A 139 -9.42 -9.34 6.72
C ARG A 139 -10.25 -10.59 6.39
N VAL A 140 -10.19 -11.04 5.12
CA VAL A 140 -10.85 -12.28 4.65
C VAL A 140 -9.85 -13.33 4.16
N LYS A 141 -8.60 -12.95 3.89
CA LYS A 141 -7.53 -13.87 3.49
C LYS A 141 -6.52 -14.04 4.62
N PRO A 142 -5.92 -15.24 4.79
CA PRO A 142 -4.93 -15.51 5.83
C PRO A 142 -3.57 -14.87 5.44
N ILE A 143 -3.49 -13.55 5.53
CA ILE A 143 -2.29 -12.77 5.27
C ILE A 143 -2.16 -11.66 6.32
N THR A 144 -0.94 -11.43 6.75
CA THR A 144 -0.54 -10.31 7.61
C THR A 144 0.56 -9.52 6.93
N ALA A 145 0.69 -8.25 7.26
CA ALA A 145 1.86 -7.47 6.89
C ALA A 145 3.06 -7.91 7.74
N ASP A 146 4.22 -8.05 7.11
CA ASP A 146 5.48 -8.29 7.81
C ASP A 146 5.95 -7.00 8.51
N LEU A 147 5.60 -5.84 7.92
CA LEU A 147 5.80 -4.51 8.50
C LEU A 147 4.61 -3.61 8.16
N ALA A 148 3.92 -3.11 9.18
CA ALA A 148 2.81 -2.18 9.03
C ALA A 148 3.11 -0.82 9.66
N GLY A 149 2.68 0.25 8.99
CA GLY A 149 2.81 1.61 9.50
C GLY A 149 1.84 1.87 10.64
N PHE A 150 0.56 1.80 10.35
CA PHE A 150 -0.52 2.10 11.29
C PHE A 150 -1.65 1.07 11.18
N GLU A 151 -2.21 0.68 12.31
CA GLU A 151 -3.47 -0.05 12.34
C GLU A 151 -4.64 0.95 12.29
N VAL A 152 -5.64 0.66 11.44
CA VAL A 152 -6.82 1.53 11.27
C VAL A 152 -8.11 0.76 11.52
N THR A 153 -9.09 1.47 12.06
CA THR A 153 -10.45 0.99 12.24
C THR A 153 -11.22 0.92 10.90
N ASP A 154 -12.47 0.46 10.91
CA ASP A 154 -13.30 0.34 9.69
C ASP A 154 -13.88 1.69 9.23
N GLU A 155 -13.02 2.71 9.12
CA GLU A 155 -13.36 4.02 8.57
C GLU A 155 -12.97 4.10 7.09
N PHE A 156 -13.64 4.98 6.33
CA PHE A 156 -13.29 5.23 4.93
C PHE A 156 -12.20 6.30 4.86
N VAL A 157 -10.99 5.87 4.54
CA VAL A 157 -9.79 6.71 4.57
C VAL A 157 -9.31 7.08 3.17
N VAL A 158 -8.82 8.30 3.00
CA VAL A 158 -8.26 8.85 1.77
C VAL A 158 -7.02 9.69 2.06
N GLY A 159 -6.25 9.98 1.02
CA GLY A 159 -5.03 10.78 1.12
C GLY A 159 -3.76 9.94 1.11
N TYR A 160 -2.63 10.56 0.86
CA TYR A 160 -1.31 9.93 0.78
C TYR A 160 -1.27 8.70 -0.15
N GLY A 161 -1.92 8.83 -1.31
CA GLY A 161 -2.05 7.77 -2.30
C GLY A 161 -3.42 7.11 -2.36
N LEU A 162 -4.11 6.97 -1.22
CA LEU A 162 -5.47 6.43 -1.12
C LEU A 162 -6.48 7.36 -1.78
N ASP A 163 -7.52 6.80 -2.40
CA ASP A 163 -8.51 7.56 -3.15
C ASP A 163 -9.96 7.24 -2.81
N TYR A 164 -10.80 8.18 -3.23
CA TYR A 164 -12.20 7.96 -3.55
C TYR A 164 -12.48 8.51 -4.95
N ALA A 165 -13.00 7.66 -5.86
CA ALA A 165 -13.31 8.02 -7.25
C ALA A 165 -12.13 8.73 -7.98
N GLN A 166 -10.90 8.24 -7.78
CA GLN A 166 -9.63 8.78 -8.32
C GLN A 166 -9.21 10.15 -7.76
N GLN A 167 -9.90 10.67 -6.76
CA GLN A 167 -9.58 11.93 -6.10
C GLN A 167 -8.90 11.73 -4.74
N TYR A 168 -8.38 12.78 -4.13
CA TYR A 168 -7.75 12.84 -2.80
C TYR A 168 -6.37 12.21 -2.67
N ARG A 169 -5.83 11.46 -3.64
CA ARG A 169 -4.51 10.81 -3.54
C ARG A 169 -3.37 11.76 -3.21
N ASN A 170 -3.47 13.01 -3.63
CA ASN A 170 -2.44 14.05 -3.49
C ASN A 170 -2.49 14.81 -2.15
N MET A 171 -3.35 14.41 -1.20
CA MET A 171 -3.34 15.00 0.14
C MET A 171 -2.11 14.50 0.91
N PRO A 172 -1.39 15.39 1.63
CA PRO A 172 -0.15 15.01 2.33
C PRO A 172 -0.40 14.23 3.64
N TYR A 173 -1.65 14.07 4.02
CA TYR A 173 -2.10 13.39 5.24
C TYR A 173 -3.13 12.31 4.90
N ILE A 174 -3.49 11.48 5.86
CA ILE A 174 -4.60 10.53 5.77
C ILE A 174 -5.78 11.08 6.55
N GLY A 175 -6.91 11.25 5.88
CA GLY A 175 -8.15 11.71 6.45
C GLY A 175 -9.27 10.68 6.35
N VAL A 176 -10.25 10.80 7.24
CA VAL A 176 -11.51 10.06 7.14
C VAL A 176 -12.49 10.90 6.32
N LEU A 177 -13.00 10.32 5.24
CA LEU A 177 -13.95 10.99 4.36
C LEU A 177 -15.34 11.06 5.01
N LYS A 178 -16.04 12.17 4.85
CA LYS A 178 -17.39 12.33 5.37
C LYS A 178 -18.36 11.37 4.65
N PRO A 179 -19.29 10.71 5.38
CA PRO A 179 -20.25 9.78 4.79
C PRO A 179 -21.07 10.37 3.62
N GLU A 180 -21.47 11.64 3.72
CA GLU A 180 -22.25 12.31 2.68
C GLU A 180 -21.50 12.49 1.34
N VAL A 181 -20.19 12.29 1.31
CA VAL A 181 -19.38 12.37 0.07
C VAL A 181 -19.46 11.06 -0.71
N TYR A 182 -19.51 9.90 -0.04
CA TYR A 182 -19.46 8.58 -0.69
C TYR A 182 -20.77 7.78 -0.60
N SER A 183 -21.78 8.28 0.12
CA SER A 183 -23.09 7.61 0.27
C SER A 183 -24.15 8.11 -0.74
N LYS A 184 -23.72 8.70 -1.86
CA LYS A 184 -24.65 9.17 -2.90
C LYS A 184 -25.05 8.07 -3.86
#